data_12d30ba2e1940fe32920693ca180d4dc
#
_entry.id   12d30ba2e1940fe32920693ca180d4dc
#
_cell.length_a   1.000
_cell.length_b   1.000
_cell.length_c   1.000
_cell.angle_alpha   90.00
_cell.angle_beta   90.00
_cell.angle_gamma   90.00
#
_symmetry.space_group_name_H-M   'P 1'
#
loop_
_entity.id
_entity.type
_entity.pdbx_description
1 polymer ?
#
loop_
_entity_poly.entity_id
_entity_poly.type
_entity_poly.pdbx_seq_one_letter_code
_entity_poly.pdbx_strand_id
1 'polypeptide(L)'
;MDILETTVKELINTGVETPEGLAKTKRKTSKRQKFSCPDNISLLKTYHELVKKKKVKKYPLLEFLLQTRPVRSLSGIVNISVLTKPYPCPGKCLYCPQESGIPKSYVSGEPAVERAKALHFDPYLQTKSRTKMLESEGHPTDKIELRIVGGTWSYYPRSYQNWFVKRCFDACNGKTAKNLKEAQKINENAKNRIIGLSMETRPDFITPSEIKRLRKLGATMIELGVQSIYENILRINLRGHGTKEIILATKLLKDAGFKVLYQMMPNLPGSNLKKDEKMFVELFKNPDFQPDLLKIYPCALLKSAPLYKWWKSKKYKPYSLEQLIKLMKKIKLKIPYFVRIQRISRDIPSQLVLAGPAKVSNLRQILMEKMKKEGWRCRCIRCREIRDRYSQKEKIHLFREDYAASEGKEIFLSFENETRSKLYSLLRLRRSSENRAIIREIHTYGRQLPLAPTSGFLVSPQHKGLGKKLIKEAERIMKMELKLKKITVISGVGAREYYRKLGYKLENTYMAKSLKN
;
A
#
# COMPACT_ATOMS: atom_id res chain seq x y z
N MET A 1 44.11 -3.69 4.03
CA MET A 1 42.93 -4.48 4.48
C MET A 1 41.68 -3.67 4.13
N ASP A 2 40.70 -4.30 3.51
CA ASP A 2 39.46 -3.58 3.11
C ASP A 2 38.74 -3.07 4.37
N ILE A 3 38.49 -1.79 4.40
CA ILE A 3 37.83 -1.07 5.48
C ILE A 3 36.45 -1.62 5.82
N LEU A 4 35.69 -1.98 4.78
CA LEU A 4 34.35 -2.56 4.94
C LEU A 4 34.44 -3.92 5.64
N GLU A 5 35.40 -4.77 5.21
CA GLU A 5 35.62 -6.07 5.83
C GLU A 5 36.05 -5.94 7.30
N THR A 6 36.99 -5.01 7.59
CA THR A 6 37.43 -4.71 8.96
C THR A 6 36.28 -4.24 9.83
N THR A 7 35.46 -3.29 9.32
CA THR A 7 34.33 -2.76 10.08
C THR A 7 33.28 -3.84 10.35
N VAL A 8 32.97 -4.70 9.38
CA VAL A 8 32.00 -5.81 9.55
C VAL A 8 32.49 -6.80 10.61
N LYS A 9 33.77 -7.19 10.56
CA LYS A 9 34.37 -8.09 11.57
C LYS A 9 34.31 -7.50 12.97
N GLU A 10 34.64 -6.21 13.11
CA GLU A 10 34.59 -5.48 14.39
C GLU A 10 33.14 -5.43 14.95
N LEU A 11 32.14 -5.16 14.09
CA LEU A 11 30.73 -5.16 14.48
C LEU A 11 30.25 -6.52 14.99
N ILE A 12 30.73 -7.61 14.38
CA ILE A 12 30.41 -8.98 14.83
C ILE A 12 31.13 -9.31 16.14
N ASN A 13 32.42 -9.01 16.22
CA ASN A 13 33.26 -9.33 17.40
C ASN A 13 32.80 -8.56 18.65
N THR A 14 32.32 -7.31 18.48
CA THR A 14 31.77 -6.51 19.59
C THR A 14 30.35 -6.90 19.98
N GLY A 15 29.71 -7.83 19.27
CA GLY A 15 28.36 -8.29 19.57
C GLY A 15 27.32 -7.16 19.57
N VAL A 16 27.37 -6.28 18.57
CA VAL A 16 26.50 -5.09 18.52
C VAL A 16 25.02 -5.46 18.50
N GLU A 17 24.25 -4.97 19.48
CA GLU A 17 22.82 -5.28 19.64
C GLU A 17 21.88 -4.07 19.44
N THR A 18 22.40 -2.85 19.44
CA THR A 18 21.59 -1.63 19.34
C THR A 18 22.05 -0.71 18.22
N PRO A 19 21.16 0.18 17.70
CA PRO A 19 21.55 1.20 16.73
C PRO A 19 22.64 2.16 17.24
N GLU A 20 22.61 2.47 18.53
CA GLU A 20 23.62 3.32 19.20
C GLU A 20 24.97 2.60 19.24
N GLY A 21 24.98 1.32 19.59
CA GLY A 21 26.17 0.45 19.57
C GLY A 21 26.75 0.35 18.16
N LEU A 22 25.88 0.14 17.14
CA LEU A 22 26.30 0.15 15.73
C LEU A 22 27.00 1.46 15.36
N ALA A 23 26.39 2.61 15.68
CA ALA A 23 26.94 3.92 15.35
C ALA A 23 28.27 4.20 16.09
N LYS A 24 28.37 3.78 17.37
CA LYS A 24 29.60 3.93 18.19
C LYS A 24 30.73 3.09 17.61
N THR A 25 30.51 1.81 17.33
CA THR A 25 31.53 0.90 16.78
C THR A 25 31.99 1.35 15.40
N LYS A 26 31.08 1.73 14.50
CA LYS A 26 31.43 2.29 13.19
C LYS A 26 32.36 3.52 13.31
N ARG A 27 32.00 4.49 14.16
CA ARG A 27 32.82 5.70 14.38
C ARG A 27 34.19 5.38 14.98
N LYS A 28 34.26 4.47 15.98
CA LYS A 28 35.51 4.03 16.61
C LYS A 28 36.45 3.39 15.58
N THR A 29 35.91 2.47 14.76
CA THR A 29 36.69 1.78 13.72
C THR A 29 37.17 2.77 12.65
N SER A 30 36.32 3.67 12.19
CA SER A 30 36.67 4.70 11.19
C SER A 30 37.76 5.65 11.69
N LYS A 31 37.66 6.11 12.97
CA LYS A 31 38.69 6.98 13.58
C LYS A 31 40.03 6.26 13.69
N ARG A 32 40.04 4.99 14.16
CA ARG A 32 41.26 4.18 14.31
C ARG A 32 41.97 3.96 12.97
N GLN A 33 41.21 3.80 11.91
CA GLN A 33 41.72 3.51 10.58
C GLN A 33 41.86 4.75 9.68
N LYS A 34 41.57 5.97 10.19
CA LYS A 34 41.70 7.28 9.50
C LYS A 34 40.91 7.37 8.19
N PHE A 35 39.65 6.91 8.15
CA PHE A 35 38.78 7.10 6.97
C PHE A 35 37.33 7.47 7.31
N SER A 36 36.57 7.81 6.26
CA SER A 36 35.14 8.15 6.41
C SER A 36 34.30 6.99 6.89
N CYS A 37 33.30 7.27 7.73
CA CYS A 37 32.41 6.25 8.27
C CYS A 37 31.60 5.60 7.13
N PRO A 38 31.72 4.26 6.92
CA PRO A 38 31.06 3.60 5.81
C PRO A 38 29.54 3.59 6.00
N ASP A 39 28.80 3.65 4.87
CA ASP A 39 27.36 3.57 4.89
C ASP A 39 26.85 2.13 5.17
N ASN A 40 25.61 2.04 5.61
CA ASN A 40 25.04 0.74 6.00
C ASN A 40 24.84 -0.22 4.82
N ILE A 41 24.60 0.30 3.60
CA ILE A 41 24.36 -0.52 2.41
C ILE A 41 25.65 -1.24 2.01
N SER A 42 26.77 -0.49 1.98
CA SER A 42 28.09 -1.05 1.69
C SER A 42 28.50 -2.11 2.73
N LEU A 43 28.30 -1.83 4.02
CA LEU A 43 28.56 -2.80 5.09
C LEU A 43 27.70 -4.06 4.97
N LEU A 44 26.42 -3.90 4.66
CA LEU A 44 25.50 -5.03 4.51
C LEU A 44 25.89 -5.91 3.31
N LYS A 45 26.29 -5.30 2.20
CA LYS A 45 26.81 -6.03 1.03
C LYS A 45 28.06 -6.82 1.38
N THR A 46 29.02 -6.18 1.99
CA THR A 46 30.29 -6.84 2.44
C THR A 46 30.00 -7.96 3.43
N TYR A 47 29.11 -7.74 4.40
CA TYR A 47 28.70 -8.78 5.34
C TYR A 47 28.14 -10.01 4.62
N HIS A 48 27.24 -9.84 3.65
CA HIS A 48 26.69 -10.96 2.88
C HIS A 48 27.76 -11.70 2.07
N GLU A 49 28.75 -10.98 1.51
CA GLU A 49 29.89 -11.58 0.81
C GLU A 49 30.78 -12.41 1.75
N LEU A 50 31.05 -11.88 2.95
CA LEU A 50 31.85 -12.58 3.95
C LEU A 50 31.15 -13.84 4.49
N VAL A 51 29.84 -13.77 4.73
CA VAL A 51 29.02 -14.93 5.11
C VAL A 51 29.02 -16.00 4.00
N LYS A 52 28.85 -15.58 2.72
CA LYS A 52 28.89 -16.49 1.56
C LYS A 52 30.25 -17.18 1.42
N LYS A 53 31.34 -16.44 1.65
CA LYS A 53 32.72 -16.96 1.62
C LYS A 53 33.09 -17.74 2.91
N LYS A 54 32.17 -17.92 3.85
CA LYS A 54 32.38 -18.55 5.17
C LYS A 54 33.47 -17.89 6.02
N LYS A 55 33.81 -16.63 5.76
CA LYS A 55 34.82 -15.87 6.52
C LYS A 55 34.29 -15.34 7.86
N VAL A 56 32.97 -15.21 8.00
CA VAL A 56 32.30 -14.84 9.25
C VAL A 56 31.05 -15.69 9.47
N LYS A 57 30.70 -15.91 10.74
CA LYS A 57 29.44 -16.58 11.12
C LYS A 57 28.25 -15.66 10.82
N LYS A 58 27.12 -16.28 10.49
CA LYS A 58 25.87 -15.53 10.27
C LYS A 58 25.41 -14.85 11.55
N TYR A 59 25.21 -13.52 11.50
CA TYR A 59 24.76 -12.71 12.62
C TYR A 59 23.50 -11.92 12.21
N PRO A 60 22.31 -12.53 12.33
CA PRO A 60 21.06 -11.96 11.82
C PRO A 60 20.69 -10.59 12.41
N LEU A 61 21.11 -10.32 13.65
CA LEU A 61 20.87 -9.03 14.30
C LEU A 61 21.65 -7.91 13.60
N LEU A 62 22.84 -8.18 13.07
CA LEU A 62 23.61 -7.20 12.30
C LEU A 62 22.92 -6.85 10.98
N GLU A 63 22.34 -7.82 10.24
CA GLU A 63 21.54 -7.56 9.04
C GLU A 63 20.39 -6.60 9.36
N PHE A 64 19.77 -6.80 10.51
CA PHE A 64 18.71 -5.96 11.01
C PHE A 64 19.15 -4.53 11.33
N LEU A 65 20.27 -4.39 12.05
CA LEU A 65 20.81 -3.08 12.45
C LEU A 65 21.33 -2.27 11.26
N LEU A 66 21.86 -2.96 10.24
CA LEU A 66 22.31 -2.34 8.99
C LEU A 66 21.16 -2.00 8.03
N GLN A 67 19.95 -2.54 8.24
CA GLN A 67 18.80 -2.25 7.38
C GLN A 67 18.50 -0.74 7.32
N THR A 68 18.42 -0.19 6.11
CA THR A 68 18.09 1.21 5.92
C THR A 68 16.60 1.43 5.75
N ARG A 69 16.05 2.48 6.37
CA ARG A 69 14.61 2.84 6.30
C ARG A 69 13.67 1.67 6.64
N PRO A 70 13.78 1.06 7.84
CA PRO A 70 13.02 -0.15 8.24
C PRO A 70 11.51 -0.07 7.99
N VAL A 71 10.94 1.14 8.02
CA VAL A 71 9.50 1.40 7.78
C VAL A 71 8.98 0.82 6.45
N ARG A 72 9.86 0.55 5.48
CA ARG A 72 9.49 0.01 4.16
C ARG A 72 9.00 -1.43 4.19
N SER A 73 9.40 -2.22 5.20
CA SER A 73 8.98 -3.62 5.36
C SER A 73 8.29 -3.93 6.70
N LEU A 74 8.09 -2.94 7.58
CA LEU A 74 7.41 -3.11 8.88
C LEU A 74 5.91 -3.41 8.78
N SER A 75 5.32 -3.32 7.60
CA SER A 75 3.94 -3.77 7.36
C SER A 75 3.84 -5.24 6.95
N GLY A 76 4.97 -5.96 6.92
CA GLY A 76 5.03 -7.38 6.58
C GLY A 76 5.15 -7.68 5.09
N ILE A 77 5.28 -6.65 4.25
CA ILE A 77 5.45 -6.71 2.80
C ILE A 77 6.27 -5.51 2.32
N VAL A 78 6.85 -5.58 1.13
CA VAL A 78 7.42 -4.42 0.46
C VAL A 78 6.52 -3.89 -0.65
N ASN A 79 6.55 -2.56 -0.86
CA ASN A 79 5.76 -1.89 -1.90
C ASN A 79 6.67 -1.42 -3.03
N ILE A 80 6.30 -1.76 -4.27
CA ILE A 80 6.96 -1.28 -5.49
C ILE A 80 5.94 -0.52 -6.33
N SER A 81 6.21 0.78 -6.57
CA SER A 81 5.41 1.59 -7.49
C SER A 81 6.10 1.71 -8.83
N VAL A 82 5.36 1.42 -9.89
CA VAL A 82 5.79 1.45 -11.30
C VAL A 82 4.89 2.42 -12.05
N LEU A 83 5.49 3.43 -12.69
CA LEU A 83 4.78 4.49 -13.40
C LEU A 83 4.63 4.12 -14.87
N THR A 84 3.43 4.31 -15.42
CA THR A 84 3.15 4.13 -16.84
C THR A 84 3.80 5.23 -17.69
N LYS A 85 3.96 4.98 -19.00
CA LYS A 85 4.36 6.05 -19.94
C LYS A 85 3.29 7.14 -20.02
N PRO A 86 3.64 8.35 -20.48
CA PRO A 86 2.65 9.39 -20.78
C PRO A 86 1.59 8.86 -21.74
N TYR A 87 0.32 9.18 -21.44
CA TYR A 87 -0.82 8.82 -22.28
C TYR A 87 -1.96 9.81 -22.06
N PRO A 88 -2.80 10.09 -23.07
CA PRO A 88 -3.96 10.93 -22.92
C PRO A 88 -4.88 10.49 -21.78
N CYS A 89 -5.54 11.46 -21.16
CA CYS A 89 -6.54 11.21 -20.13
C CYS A 89 -7.85 11.86 -20.57
N PRO A 90 -9.01 11.19 -20.48
CA PRO A 90 -10.29 11.76 -20.86
C PRO A 90 -10.76 12.87 -19.92
N GLY A 91 -10.16 12.97 -18.73
CA GLY A 91 -10.54 13.98 -17.72
C GLY A 91 -9.93 15.35 -17.99
N LYS A 92 -10.76 16.40 -17.78
CA LYS A 92 -10.38 17.82 -17.89
C LYS A 92 -10.26 18.51 -16.52
N CYS A 93 -9.92 17.76 -15.46
CA CYS A 93 -9.99 18.19 -14.07
C CYS A 93 -9.23 19.49 -13.81
N LEU A 94 -9.90 20.45 -13.14
CA LEU A 94 -9.41 21.80 -12.89
C LEU A 94 -8.08 21.84 -12.09
N TYR A 95 -7.93 20.92 -11.14
CA TYR A 95 -6.75 20.82 -10.25
C TYR A 95 -5.63 19.93 -10.81
N CYS A 96 -5.81 19.31 -11.97
CA CYS A 96 -4.87 18.32 -12.49
C CYS A 96 -3.70 18.99 -13.21
N PRO A 97 -2.44 18.83 -12.75
CA PRO A 97 -1.28 19.35 -13.45
C PRO A 97 -1.09 18.65 -14.80
N GLN A 98 -0.50 19.38 -15.73
CA GLN A 98 -0.14 18.88 -17.05
C GLN A 98 1.30 19.28 -17.33
N GLU A 99 2.12 18.30 -17.62
CA GLU A 99 3.53 18.48 -17.97
C GLU A 99 3.85 17.56 -19.15
N SER A 100 4.54 18.09 -20.16
CA SER A 100 4.93 17.33 -21.34
C SER A 100 5.88 16.18 -20.95
N GLY A 101 5.70 15.02 -21.58
CA GLY A 101 6.54 13.84 -21.31
C GLY A 101 6.28 13.15 -19.96
N ILE A 102 5.24 13.55 -19.22
CA ILE A 102 4.89 12.96 -17.91
C ILE A 102 3.42 12.51 -17.92
N PRO A 103 3.07 11.36 -17.29
CA PRO A 103 1.69 10.94 -17.16
C PRO A 103 0.85 12.00 -16.47
N LYS A 104 -0.37 12.22 -16.96
CA LYS A 104 -1.27 13.23 -16.42
C LYS A 104 -1.50 13.04 -14.90
N SER A 105 -1.55 14.13 -14.17
CA SER A 105 -1.60 14.26 -12.70
C SER A 105 -0.26 14.10 -11.97
N TYR A 106 0.81 13.74 -12.65
CA TYR A 106 2.16 13.66 -12.10
C TYR A 106 3.00 14.88 -12.54
N VAL A 107 4.06 15.19 -11.81
CA VAL A 107 4.98 16.29 -12.11
C VAL A 107 6.44 15.86 -11.91
N SER A 108 7.36 16.52 -12.63
CA SER A 108 8.80 16.35 -12.44
C SER A 108 9.19 16.56 -10.97
N GLY A 109 10.21 15.84 -10.52
CA GLY A 109 10.67 15.85 -9.14
C GLY A 109 9.90 14.92 -8.19
N GLU A 110 8.74 14.36 -8.59
CA GLU A 110 8.15 13.26 -7.82
C GLU A 110 9.06 12.02 -7.92
N PRO A 111 9.42 11.35 -6.80
CA PRO A 111 10.39 10.25 -6.82
C PRO A 111 10.01 9.07 -7.75
N ALA A 112 8.72 8.85 -7.99
CA ALA A 112 8.26 7.83 -8.94
C ALA A 112 8.47 8.26 -10.39
N VAL A 113 8.27 9.54 -10.68
CA VAL A 113 8.46 10.14 -12.00
C VAL A 113 9.93 10.12 -12.40
N GLU A 114 10.82 10.58 -11.52
CA GLU A 114 12.26 10.65 -11.82
C GLU A 114 12.85 9.25 -12.08
N ARG A 115 12.45 8.26 -11.29
CA ARG A 115 12.86 6.86 -11.55
C ARG A 115 12.32 6.33 -12.88
N ALA A 116 11.07 6.65 -13.21
CA ALA A 116 10.47 6.17 -14.45
C ALA A 116 11.10 6.83 -15.68
N LYS A 117 11.38 8.15 -15.62
CA LYS A 117 12.09 8.89 -16.67
C LYS A 117 13.48 8.30 -16.93
N ALA A 118 14.27 8.10 -15.86
CA ALA A 118 15.61 7.52 -15.96
C ALA A 118 15.61 6.10 -16.53
N LEU A 119 14.48 5.40 -16.51
CA LEU A 119 14.29 4.04 -17.03
C LEU A 119 13.33 4.00 -18.23
N HIS A 120 13.15 5.11 -18.93
CA HIS A 120 12.30 5.23 -20.13
C HIS A 120 10.90 4.66 -19.96
N PHE A 121 10.32 4.75 -18.74
CA PHE A 121 9.02 4.19 -18.34
C PHE A 121 8.90 2.67 -18.59
N ASP A 122 10.00 1.96 -18.78
CA ASP A 122 9.99 0.50 -18.96
C ASP A 122 9.59 -0.19 -17.63
N PRO A 123 8.49 -1.00 -17.61
CA PRO A 123 8.00 -1.62 -16.37
C PRO A 123 8.92 -2.72 -15.83
N TYR A 124 9.67 -3.41 -16.69
CA TYR A 124 10.65 -4.41 -16.27
C TYR A 124 11.82 -3.76 -15.53
N LEU A 125 12.40 -2.72 -16.13
CA LEU A 125 13.53 -2.01 -15.55
C LEU A 125 13.17 -1.32 -14.24
N GLN A 126 11.99 -0.65 -14.18
CA GLN A 126 11.50 -0.03 -12.94
C GLN A 126 11.30 -1.06 -11.82
N THR A 127 10.67 -2.21 -12.13
CA THR A 127 10.42 -3.27 -11.15
C THR A 127 11.73 -3.89 -10.67
N LYS A 128 12.61 -4.26 -11.60
CA LYS A 128 13.91 -4.89 -11.31
C LYS A 128 14.82 -3.99 -10.49
N SER A 129 14.97 -2.73 -10.92
CA SER A 129 15.79 -1.72 -10.21
C SER A 129 15.28 -1.51 -8.79
N ARG A 130 13.95 -1.37 -8.63
CA ARG A 130 13.35 -1.14 -7.32
C ARG A 130 13.48 -2.36 -6.39
N THR A 131 13.33 -3.57 -6.91
CA THR A 131 13.55 -4.81 -6.15
C THR A 131 15.00 -4.90 -5.67
N LYS A 132 15.96 -4.72 -6.58
CA LYS A 132 17.40 -4.72 -6.22
C LYS A 132 17.75 -3.68 -5.16
N MET A 133 17.20 -2.45 -5.29
CA MET A 133 17.43 -1.40 -4.31
C MET A 133 16.90 -1.80 -2.92
N LEU A 134 15.71 -2.40 -2.84
CA LEU A 134 15.16 -2.88 -1.57
C LEU A 134 16.01 -4.01 -0.97
N GLU A 135 16.49 -4.94 -1.79
CA GLU A 135 17.40 -6.00 -1.36
C GLU A 135 18.72 -5.43 -0.81
N SER A 136 19.32 -4.46 -1.51
CA SER A 136 20.56 -3.80 -1.05
C SER A 136 20.37 -2.99 0.24
N GLU A 137 19.16 -2.49 0.51
CA GLU A 137 18.79 -1.83 1.76
C GLU A 137 18.47 -2.82 2.91
N GLY A 138 18.55 -4.14 2.66
CA GLY A 138 18.30 -5.20 3.65
C GLY A 138 16.83 -5.58 3.81
N HIS A 139 15.95 -5.25 2.86
CA HIS A 139 14.55 -5.66 2.91
C HIS A 139 14.33 -7.01 2.24
N PRO A 140 13.60 -7.96 2.88
CA PRO A 140 13.10 -9.14 2.19
C PRO A 140 12.17 -8.73 1.04
N THR A 141 12.35 -9.31 -0.15
CA THR A 141 11.57 -8.98 -1.35
C THR A 141 10.69 -10.13 -1.85
N ASP A 142 10.54 -11.15 -1.03
CA ASP A 142 9.73 -12.34 -1.32
C ASP A 142 8.21 -12.10 -1.30
N LYS A 143 7.75 -10.96 -0.75
CA LYS A 143 6.34 -10.54 -0.70
C LYS A 143 6.19 -9.09 -1.18
N ILE A 144 5.86 -8.92 -2.46
CA ILE A 144 5.74 -7.61 -3.12
C ILE A 144 4.27 -7.23 -3.32
N GLU A 145 3.87 -6.04 -2.85
CA GLU A 145 2.68 -5.35 -3.34
C GLU A 145 3.10 -4.41 -4.46
N LEU A 146 2.76 -4.76 -5.70
CA LEU A 146 3.04 -3.97 -6.89
C LEU A 146 1.93 -2.93 -7.10
N ARG A 147 2.30 -1.69 -7.34
CA ARG A 147 1.38 -0.58 -7.59
C ARG A 147 1.65 0.05 -8.94
N ILE A 148 0.71 -0.09 -9.86
CA ILE A 148 0.75 0.59 -11.14
C ILE A 148 0.09 1.94 -10.97
N VAL A 149 0.85 3.00 -11.23
CA VAL A 149 0.45 4.38 -11.09
C VAL A 149 0.69 5.13 -12.40
N GLY A 150 0.02 6.26 -12.66
CA GLY A 150 0.21 7.03 -13.90
C GLY A 150 -1.09 7.51 -14.53
N GLY A 151 -2.11 7.80 -13.73
CA GLY A 151 -3.39 8.37 -14.19
C GLY A 151 -4.50 7.32 -14.34
N THR A 152 -5.23 7.34 -15.46
CA THR A 152 -6.38 6.45 -15.67
C THR A 152 -5.96 5.16 -16.35
N TRP A 153 -5.61 4.13 -15.58
CA TRP A 153 -5.16 2.84 -16.10
C TRP A 153 -6.10 2.26 -17.15
N SER A 154 -7.40 2.26 -16.89
CA SER A 154 -8.41 1.66 -17.76
C SER A 154 -8.58 2.35 -19.12
N TYR A 155 -7.92 3.51 -19.32
CA TYR A 155 -7.92 4.24 -20.59
C TYR A 155 -6.77 3.86 -21.53
N TYR A 156 -5.73 3.20 -21.01
CA TYR A 156 -4.63 2.70 -21.86
C TYR A 156 -5.09 1.57 -22.80
N PRO A 157 -4.46 1.39 -23.98
CA PRO A 157 -4.75 0.27 -24.88
C PRO A 157 -4.58 -1.08 -24.15
N ARG A 158 -5.44 -2.03 -24.44
CA ARG A 158 -5.42 -3.37 -23.80
C ARG A 158 -4.10 -4.11 -24.03
N SER A 159 -3.51 -3.98 -25.23
CA SER A 159 -2.19 -4.54 -25.55
C SER A 159 -1.10 -3.99 -24.65
N TYR A 160 -1.05 -2.68 -24.46
CA TYR A 160 -0.12 -2.02 -23.55
C TYR A 160 -0.29 -2.51 -22.10
N GLN A 161 -1.54 -2.61 -21.62
CA GLN A 161 -1.80 -3.07 -20.27
C GLN A 161 -1.32 -4.51 -20.02
N ASN A 162 -1.57 -5.43 -20.98
CA ASN A 162 -1.10 -6.81 -20.90
C ASN A 162 0.43 -6.87 -20.91
N TRP A 163 1.07 -6.15 -21.83
CA TRP A 163 2.52 -6.05 -21.93
C TRP A 163 3.12 -5.49 -20.64
N PHE A 164 2.61 -4.37 -20.14
CA PHE A 164 3.11 -3.69 -18.95
C PHE A 164 3.10 -4.61 -17.72
N VAL A 165 1.96 -5.24 -17.46
CA VAL A 165 1.81 -6.15 -16.30
C VAL A 165 2.68 -7.39 -16.46
N LYS A 166 2.74 -7.98 -17.67
CA LYS A 166 3.63 -9.11 -17.96
C LYS A 166 5.08 -8.77 -17.66
N ARG A 167 5.56 -7.61 -18.12
CA ARG A 167 6.95 -7.16 -17.89
C ARG A 167 7.28 -6.97 -16.42
N CYS A 168 6.31 -6.51 -15.59
CA CYS A 168 6.47 -6.47 -14.13
C CYS A 168 6.62 -7.87 -13.53
N PHE A 169 5.80 -8.85 -13.98
CA PHE A 169 5.94 -10.24 -13.56
C PHE A 169 7.27 -10.84 -14.01
N ASP A 170 7.70 -10.61 -15.24
CA ASP A 170 8.98 -11.08 -15.77
C ASP A 170 10.15 -10.62 -14.90
N ALA A 171 10.14 -9.35 -14.49
CA ALA A 171 11.18 -8.77 -13.62
C ALA A 171 11.23 -9.44 -12.24
N CYS A 172 10.07 -9.77 -11.65
CA CYS A 172 9.98 -10.49 -10.39
C CYS A 172 10.36 -11.97 -10.52
N ASN A 173 10.08 -12.58 -11.68
CA ASN A 173 10.39 -13.98 -11.98
C ASN A 173 11.87 -14.20 -12.30
N GLY A 174 12.60 -13.15 -12.69
CA GLY A 174 13.99 -13.25 -13.16
C GLY A 174 14.13 -13.88 -14.57
N LYS A 175 13.02 -14.15 -15.26
CA LYS A 175 12.99 -14.70 -16.62
C LYS A 175 11.79 -14.18 -17.40
N THR A 176 11.91 -14.14 -18.73
CA THR A 176 10.84 -13.69 -19.64
C THR A 176 9.91 -14.86 -19.99
N ALA A 177 8.62 -14.68 -19.79
CA ALA A 177 7.57 -15.63 -20.16
C ALA A 177 7.03 -15.34 -21.56
N LYS A 178 6.39 -16.33 -22.22
CA LYS A 178 5.75 -16.17 -23.54
C LYS A 178 4.56 -15.19 -23.47
N ASN A 179 3.75 -15.27 -22.44
CA ASN A 179 2.56 -14.46 -22.26
C ASN A 179 2.28 -14.18 -20.78
N LEU A 180 1.28 -13.33 -20.48
CA LEU A 180 0.92 -12.95 -19.13
C LEU A 180 0.49 -14.15 -18.25
N LYS A 181 -0.26 -15.09 -18.80
CA LYS A 181 -0.74 -16.28 -18.05
C LYS A 181 0.44 -17.13 -17.57
N GLU A 182 1.43 -17.34 -18.43
CA GLU A 182 2.67 -18.04 -18.07
C GLU A 182 3.49 -17.25 -17.04
N ALA A 183 3.65 -15.93 -17.22
CA ALA A 183 4.35 -15.07 -16.27
C ALA A 183 3.73 -15.15 -14.86
N GLN A 184 2.41 -15.16 -14.78
CA GLN A 184 1.68 -15.34 -13.53
C GLN A 184 1.92 -16.75 -12.94
N LYS A 185 1.86 -17.80 -13.76
CA LYS A 185 2.10 -19.17 -13.28
C LYS A 185 3.49 -19.34 -12.70
N ILE A 186 4.50 -18.77 -13.32
CA ILE A 186 5.88 -18.77 -12.80
C ILE A 186 5.95 -18.02 -11.47
N ASN A 187 5.24 -16.89 -11.35
CA ASN A 187 5.30 -16.05 -10.15
C ASN A 187 4.66 -16.71 -8.90
N GLU A 188 3.82 -17.72 -9.06
CA GLU A 188 3.26 -18.46 -7.93
C GLU A 188 4.34 -19.05 -7.02
N ASN A 189 5.51 -19.43 -7.62
CA ASN A 189 6.64 -20.05 -6.92
C ASN A 189 7.97 -19.29 -7.06
N ALA A 190 7.96 -18.08 -7.63
CA ALA A 190 9.16 -17.27 -7.78
C ALA A 190 9.75 -16.84 -6.42
N LYS A 191 11.04 -16.46 -6.39
CA LYS A 191 11.66 -15.84 -5.22
C LYS A 191 10.92 -14.56 -4.83
N ASN A 192 10.69 -13.68 -5.80
CA ASN A 192 10.01 -12.39 -5.61
C ASN A 192 8.55 -12.52 -6.09
N ARG A 193 7.60 -12.66 -5.14
CA ARG A 193 6.20 -12.95 -5.44
C ARG A 193 5.35 -11.70 -5.38
N ILE A 194 4.56 -11.45 -6.41
CA ILE A 194 3.55 -10.38 -6.43
C ILE A 194 2.31 -10.89 -5.69
N ILE A 195 2.22 -10.59 -4.40
CA ILE A 195 1.13 -11.01 -3.52
C ILE A 195 -0.06 -10.05 -3.54
N GLY A 196 0.10 -8.88 -4.14
CA GLY A 196 -0.94 -7.88 -4.35
C GLY A 196 -0.57 -7.00 -5.54
N LEU A 197 -1.59 -6.64 -6.32
CA LEU A 197 -1.44 -5.74 -7.46
C LEU A 197 -2.54 -4.68 -7.39
N SER A 198 -2.15 -3.40 -7.43
CA SER A 198 -3.09 -2.27 -7.48
C SER A 198 -2.92 -1.42 -8.73
N MET A 199 -4.02 -0.80 -9.15
CA MET A 199 -4.09 0.09 -10.31
C MET A 199 -4.95 1.30 -9.99
N GLU A 200 -4.56 2.48 -10.52
CA GLU A 200 -5.31 3.73 -10.39
C GLU A 200 -6.25 3.90 -11.58
N THR A 201 -7.53 4.17 -11.33
CA THR A 201 -8.50 4.46 -12.39
C THR A 201 -9.61 5.40 -11.92
N ARG A 202 -10.50 5.77 -12.83
CA ARG A 202 -11.67 6.60 -12.56
C ARG A 202 -12.90 5.72 -12.35
N PRO A 203 -13.89 6.16 -11.54
CA PRO A 203 -15.14 5.41 -11.32
C PRO A 203 -15.90 5.06 -12.60
N ASP A 204 -16.00 6.00 -13.53
CA ASP A 204 -16.73 5.86 -14.81
C ASP A 204 -16.15 4.81 -15.78
N PHE A 205 -14.96 4.27 -15.49
CA PHE A 205 -14.37 3.17 -16.26
C PHE A 205 -14.63 1.78 -15.66
N ILE A 206 -15.25 1.71 -14.49
CA ILE A 206 -15.53 0.43 -13.84
C ILE A 206 -16.83 -0.17 -14.37
N THR A 207 -16.69 -1.15 -15.24
CA THR A 207 -17.77 -1.93 -15.83
C THR A 207 -17.58 -3.43 -15.52
N PRO A 208 -18.60 -4.29 -15.69
CA PRO A 208 -18.44 -5.74 -15.51
C PRO A 208 -17.33 -6.34 -16.40
N SER A 209 -17.16 -5.85 -17.63
CA SER A 209 -16.09 -6.28 -18.53
C SER A 209 -14.71 -5.85 -18.03
N GLU A 210 -14.60 -4.62 -17.52
CA GLU A 210 -13.37 -4.11 -16.93
C GLU A 210 -12.97 -4.88 -15.66
N ILE A 211 -13.92 -5.22 -14.80
CA ILE A 211 -13.71 -6.07 -13.63
C ILE A 211 -13.06 -7.41 -14.03
N LYS A 212 -13.65 -8.11 -15.02
CA LYS A 212 -13.10 -9.37 -15.53
C LYS A 212 -11.67 -9.19 -16.05
N ARG A 213 -11.40 -8.08 -16.74
CA ARG A 213 -10.09 -7.77 -17.29
C ARG A 213 -9.07 -7.47 -16.19
N LEU A 214 -9.40 -6.62 -15.23
CA LEU A 214 -8.55 -6.30 -14.08
C LEU A 214 -8.18 -7.57 -13.30
N ARG A 215 -9.14 -8.51 -13.12
CA ARG A 215 -8.85 -9.80 -12.49
C ARG A 215 -7.91 -10.67 -13.34
N LYS A 216 -8.06 -10.71 -14.65
CA LYS A 216 -7.12 -11.42 -15.56
C LYS A 216 -5.71 -10.85 -15.48
N LEU A 217 -5.56 -9.55 -15.29
CA LEU A 217 -4.27 -8.90 -15.04
C LEU A 217 -3.66 -9.28 -13.67
N GLY A 218 -4.46 -9.82 -12.73
CA GLY A 218 -4.02 -10.20 -11.39
C GLY A 218 -4.25 -9.13 -10.32
N ALA A 219 -4.99 -8.07 -10.63
CA ALA A 219 -5.28 -7.00 -9.68
C ALA A 219 -6.10 -7.49 -8.48
N THR A 220 -5.77 -6.99 -7.29
CA THR A 220 -6.45 -7.29 -6.01
C THR A 220 -6.95 -6.02 -5.31
N MET A 221 -6.52 -4.86 -5.75
CA MET A 221 -6.92 -3.58 -5.23
C MET A 221 -7.09 -2.58 -6.37
N ILE A 222 -8.12 -1.75 -6.30
CA ILE A 222 -8.33 -0.64 -7.24
C ILE A 222 -8.36 0.68 -6.46
N GLU A 223 -7.58 1.63 -6.94
CA GLU A 223 -7.51 2.98 -6.42
C GLU A 223 -8.40 3.88 -7.27
N LEU A 224 -9.56 4.27 -6.74
CA LEU A 224 -10.51 5.13 -7.43
C LEU A 224 -10.22 6.60 -7.17
N GLY A 225 -10.10 7.36 -8.24
CA GLY A 225 -10.02 8.82 -8.19
C GLY A 225 -11.39 9.46 -7.91
N VAL A 226 -11.91 9.28 -6.70
CA VAL A 226 -13.23 9.80 -6.27
C VAL A 226 -13.19 11.32 -6.08
N GLN A 227 -12.24 11.79 -5.30
CA GLN A 227 -11.92 13.18 -4.95
C GLN A 227 -12.95 13.88 -4.07
N SER A 228 -14.24 13.79 -4.39
CA SER A 228 -15.39 14.26 -3.60
C SER A 228 -16.60 13.34 -3.82
N ILE A 229 -17.55 13.35 -2.88
CA ILE A 229 -18.85 12.65 -3.03
C ILE A 229 -20.00 13.63 -3.33
N TYR A 230 -19.71 14.91 -3.48
CA TYR A 230 -20.72 15.94 -3.77
C TYR A 230 -20.76 16.25 -5.26
N GLU A 231 -21.92 16.04 -5.88
CA GLU A 231 -22.16 16.24 -7.31
C GLU A 231 -21.75 17.62 -7.81
N ASN A 232 -22.14 18.67 -7.06
CA ASN A 232 -21.80 20.04 -7.42
C ASN A 232 -20.27 20.31 -7.38
N ILE A 233 -19.54 19.72 -6.43
CA ILE A 233 -18.09 19.85 -6.34
C ILE A 233 -17.41 19.10 -7.50
N LEU A 234 -17.87 17.89 -7.81
CA LEU A 234 -17.37 17.12 -8.96
C LEU A 234 -17.56 17.88 -10.26
N ARG A 235 -18.73 18.49 -10.48
CA ARG A 235 -19.06 19.31 -11.66
C ARG A 235 -18.19 20.55 -11.76
N ILE A 236 -18.06 21.36 -10.70
CA ILE A 236 -17.19 22.55 -10.66
C ILE A 236 -15.75 22.19 -11.03
N ASN A 237 -15.27 21.03 -10.58
CA ASN A 237 -13.92 20.57 -10.82
C ASN A 237 -13.75 19.77 -12.12
N LEU A 238 -14.74 19.74 -13.00
CA LEU A 238 -14.72 19.10 -14.32
C LEU A 238 -14.29 17.62 -14.26
N ARG A 239 -14.84 16.87 -13.28
CA ARG A 239 -14.48 15.46 -13.10
C ARG A 239 -14.99 14.57 -14.24
N GLY A 240 -16.09 14.92 -14.89
CA GLY A 240 -16.71 14.14 -15.97
C GLY A 240 -17.34 12.83 -15.51
N HIS A 241 -17.52 12.63 -14.20
CA HIS A 241 -18.32 11.59 -13.57
C HIS A 241 -18.95 12.15 -12.29
N GLY A 242 -20.06 11.57 -11.87
CA GLY A 242 -20.81 11.96 -10.68
C GLY A 242 -20.79 10.94 -9.56
N THR A 243 -21.66 11.16 -8.59
CA THR A 243 -21.79 10.29 -7.41
C THR A 243 -22.33 8.90 -7.76
N LYS A 244 -23.22 8.82 -8.78
CA LYS A 244 -23.78 7.55 -9.24
C LYS A 244 -22.70 6.58 -9.73
N GLU A 245 -21.75 7.06 -10.54
CA GLU A 245 -20.63 6.26 -11.03
C GLU A 245 -19.71 5.79 -9.89
N ILE A 246 -19.54 6.63 -8.85
CA ILE A 246 -18.75 6.27 -7.66
C ILE A 246 -19.41 5.10 -6.91
N ILE A 247 -20.72 5.19 -6.67
CA ILE A 247 -21.51 4.16 -5.96
C ILE A 247 -21.48 2.86 -6.75
N LEU A 248 -21.80 2.91 -8.05
CA LEU A 248 -21.81 1.72 -8.92
C LEU A 248 -20.43 1.06 -8.98
N ALA A 249 -19.37 1.85 -9.21
CA ALA A 249 -18.00 1.33 -9.24
C ALA A 249 -17.61 0.65 -7.93
N THR A 250 -17.98 1.24 -6.80
CA THR A 250 -17.69 0.68 -5.47
C THR A 250 -18.40 -0.65 -5.27
N LYS A 251 -19.68 -0.74 -5.63
CA LYS A 251 -20.45 -1.98 -5.58
C LYS A 251 -19.82 -3.08 -6.43
N LEU A 252 -19.58 -2.80 -7.71
CA LEU A 252 -18.99 -3.77 -8.65
C LEU A 252 -17.62 -4.28 -8.18
N LEU A 253 -16.77 -3.40 -7.69
CA LEU A 253 -15.44 -3.76 -7.19
C LEU A 253 -15.52 -4.60 -5.91
N LYS A 254 -16.37 -4.22 -4.96
CA LYS A 254 -16.54 -4.97 -3.71
C LYS A 254 -17.15 -6.35 -3.96
N ASP A 255 -18.15 -6.48 -4.81
CA ASP A 255 -18.78 -7.76 -5.16
C ASP A 255 -17.83 -8.70 -5.91
N ALA A 256 -16.88 -8.13 -6.68
CA ALA A 256 -15.77 -8.89 -7.27
C ALA A 256 -14.61 -9.15 -6.29
N GLY A 257 -14.68 -8.67 -5.06
CA GLY A 257 -13.72 -8.92 -3.99
C GLY A 257 -12.53 -7.96 -3.94
N PHE A 258 -12.43 -6.96 -4.79
CA PHE A 258 -11.32 -6.01 -4.74
C PHE A 258 -11.31 -5.21 -3.43
N LYS A 259 -10.12 -4.94 -2.92
CA LYS A 259 -9.93 -3.81 -1.99
C LYS A 259 -10.20 -2.52 -2.76
N VAL A 260 -10.99 -1.64 -2.16
CA VAL A 260 -11.34 -0.35 -2.76
C VAL A 260 -10.68 0.77 -1.99
N LEU A 261 -9.80 1.49 -2.67
CA LEU A 261 -9.13 2.67 -2.13
C LEU A 261 -9.71 3.92 -2.79
N TYR A 262 -10.17 4.87 -1.98
CA TYR A 262 -10.56 6.19 -2.47
C TYR A 262 -9.41 7.19 -2.34
N GLN A 263 -9.14 7.89 -3.43
CA GLN A 263 -8.36 9.11 -3.40
C GLN A 263 -9.33 10.26 -3.16
N MET A 264 -9.15 11.00 -2.06
CA MET A 264 -10.02 12.09 -1.64
C MET A 264 -9.26 13.40 -1.57
N MET A 265 -9.88 14.47 -2.01
CA MET A 265 -9.23 15.78 -2.07
C MET A 265 -10.00 16.83 -1.26
N PRO A 266 -9.65 17.06 0.01
CA PRO A 266 -10.16 18.25 0.71
C PRO A 266 -9.64 19.53 0.08
N ASN A 267 -10.41 20.61 0.25
CA ASN A 267 -10.14 21.93 -0.32
C ASN A 267 -10.24 22.02 -1.85
N LEU A 268 -11.09 21.23 -2.48
CA LEU A 268 -11.43 21.45 -3.89
C LEU A 268 -12.24 22.76 -4.07
N PRO A 269 -12.12 23.45 -5.22
CA PRO A 269 -13.05 24.52 -5.58
C PRO A 269 -14.52 24.15 -5.35
N GLY A 270 -15.26 25.04 -4.69
CA GLY A 270 -16.66 24.80 -4.30
C GLY A 270 -16.84 24.10 -2.94
N SER A 271 -15.74 23.58 -2.32
CA SER A 271 -15.77 23.02 -0.97
C SER A 271 -15.35 24.03 0.11
N ASN A 272 -15.58 23.65 1.37
CA ASN A 272 -15.12 24.34 2.56
C ASN A 272 -14.91 23.35 3.71
N LEU A 273 -14.37 23.80 4.83
CA LEU A 273 -14.02 22.95 5.97
C LEU A 273 -15.22 22.13 6.51
N LYS A 274 -16.42 22.74 6.57
CA LYS A 274 -17.65 22.05 7.03
C LYS A 274 -18.07 20.95 6.05
N LYS A 275 -18.07 21.25 4.74
CA LYS A 275 -18.38 20.28 3.68
C LYS A 275 -17.35 19.14 3.67
N ASP A 276 -16.05 19.44 3.74
CA ASP A 276 -15.01 18.44 3.76
C ASP A 276 -15.11 17.54 5.01
N GLU A 277 -15.36 18.10 6.20
CA GLU A 277 -15.62 17.31 7.40
C GLU A 277 -16.83 16.38 7.23
N LYS A 278 -17.97 16.93 6.75
CA LYS A 278 -19.20 16.16 6.50
C LYS A 278 -18.98 15.06 5.48
N MET A 279 -18.23 15.34 4.40
CA MET A 279 -17.85 14.35 3.38
C MET A 279 -17.19 13.11 3.99
N PHE A 280 -16.20 13.30 4.86
CA PHE A 280 -15.51 12.16 5.48
C PHE A 280 -16.37 11.42 6.52
N VAL A 281 -17.32 12.09 7.16
CA VAL A 281 -18.31 11.41 8.01
C VAL A 281 -19.23 10.55 7.16
N GLU A 282 -19.70 11.07 6.06
CA GLU A 282 -20.59 10.39 5.12
C GLU A 282 -19.94 9.16 4.50
N LEU A 283 -18.66 9.23 4.12
CA LEU A 283 -17.91 8.08 3.61
C LEU A 283 -17.96 6.84 4.52
N PHE A 284 -18.16 7.01 5.83
CA PHE A 284 -18.15 5.92 6.80
C PHE A 284 -19.53 5.60 7.38
N LYS A 285 -20.52 6.47 7.19
CA LYS A 285 -21.89 6.24 7.65
C LYS A 285 -22.78 5.71 6.55
N ASN A 286 -22.62 6.23 5.33
CA ASN A 286 -23.44 5.82 4.19
C ASN A 286 -22.91 4.50 3.61
N PRO A 287 -23.74 3.45 3.56
CA PRO A 287 -23.36 2.14 3.03
C PRO A 287 -22.98 2.15 1.54
N ASP A 288 -23.38 3.16 0.77
CA ASP A 288 -23.05 3.27 -0.65
C ASP A 288 -21.54 3.47 -0.90
N PHE A 289 -20.80 3.98 0.09
CA PHE A 289 -19.37 4.25 -0.05
C PHE A 289 -18.52 3.23 0.69
N GLN A 290 -18.31 3.36 1.99
CA GLN A 290 -17.53 2.47 2.86
C GLN A 290 -16.20 1.98 2.25
N PRO A 291 -15.26 2.88 1.85
CA PRO A 291 -13.99 2.45 1.28
C PRO A 291 -13.15 1.66 2.29
N ASP A 292 -12.34 0.71 1.80
CA ASP A 292 -11.41 -0.05 2.64
C ASP A 292 -10.16 0.76 3.00
N LEU A 293 -9.72 1.61 2.06
CA LEU A 293 -8.53 2.45 2.23
C LEU A 293 -8.80 3.89 1.76
N LEU A 294 -8.01 4.81 2.30
CA LEU A 294 -8.02 6.21 1.88
C LEU A 294 -6.61 6.72 1.58
N LYS A 295 -6.50 7.49 0.50
CA LYS A 295 -5.47 8.49 0.29
C LYS A 295 -6.13 9.86 0.41
N ILE A 296 -5.69 10.69 1.35
CA ILE A 296 -6.22 12.03 1.56
C ILE A 296 -5.20 13.01 1.02
N TYR A 297 -5.51 13.64 -0.12
CA TYR A 297 -4.62 14.54 -0.83
C TYR A 297 -5.20 15.95 -0.83
N PRO A 298 -4.81 16.83 0.12
CA PRO A 298 -5.21 18.23 0.06
C PRO A 298 -4.92 18.81 -1.32
N CYS A 299 -5.86 19.58 -1.85
CA CYS A 299 -5.71 20.15 -3.18
C CYS A 299 -4.42 20.99 -3.26
N ALA A 300 -3.49 20.59 -4.13
CA ALA A 300 -2.24 21.29 -4.36
C ALA A 300 -2.42 22.33 -5.47
N LEU A 301 -2.00 23.56 -5.21
CA LEU A 301 -1.99 24.63 -6.20
C LEU A 301 -0.67 24.62 -6.98
N LEU A 302 -0.74 24.23 -8.25
CA LEU A 302 0.41 24.13 -9.14
C LEU A 302 0.24 25.06 -10.34
N LYS A 303 1.35 25.66 -10.81
CA LYS A 303 1.35 26.57 -12.00
C LYS A 303 0.86 25.83 -13.26
N SER A 304 1.18 24.54 -13.37
CA SER A 304 0.81 23.68 -14.51
C SER A 304 -0.64 23.16 -14.48
N ALA A 305 -1.43 23.47 -13.44
CA ALA A 305 -2.84 23.11 -13.35
C ALA A 305 -3.76 24.27 -13.75
N PRO A 306 -4.91 24.02 -14.42
CA PRO A 306 -5.88 25.07 -14.75
C PRO A 306 -6.35 25.88 -13.53
N LEU A 307 -6.36 25.29 -12.35
CA LEU A 307 -6.72 25.92 -11.07
C LEU A 307 -5.86 27.16 -10.76
N TYR A 308 -4.67 27.26 -11.32
CA TYR A 308 -3.79 28.43 -11.16
C TYR A 308 -4.47 29.72 -11.61
N LYS A 309 -5.22 29.70 -12.72
CA LYS A 309 -5.99 30.85 -13.21
C LYS A 309 -7.06 31.29 -12.20
N TRP A 310 -7.76 30.35 -11.56
CA TRP A 310 -8.76 30.64 -10.54
C TRP A 310 -8.16 31.25 -9.28
N TRP A 311 -7.00 30.80 -8.88
CA TRP A 311 -6.28 31.38 -7.75
C TRP A 311 -5.82 32.82 -8.06
N LYS A 312 -5.25 33.08 -9.24
CA LYS A 312 -4.88 34.44 -9.67
C LYS A 312 -6.07 35.39 -9.67
N SER A 313 -7.23 34.95 -10.13
CA SER A 313 -8.46 35.73 -10.14
C SER A 313 -9.24 35.74 -8.81
N LYS A 314 -8.60 35.28 -7.71
CA LYS A 314 -9.18 35.21 -6.36
C LYS A 314 -10.43 34.35 -6.22
N LYS A 315 -10.78 33.53 -7.23
CA LYS A 315 -11.91 32.58 -7.22
C LYS A 315 -11.65 31.32 -6.40
N TYR A 316 -10.40 31.07 -6.01
CA TYR A 316 -9.98 29.93 -5.18
C TYR A 316 -8.97 30.36 -4.13
N LYS A 317 -9.15 29.88 -2.90
CA LYS A 317 -8.23 30.10 -1.76
C LYS A 317 -7.87 28.78 -1.12
N PRO A 318 -6.58 28.39 -1.07
CA PRO A 318 -6.13 27.21 -0.32
C PRO A 318 -6.39 27.38 1.19
N TYR A 319 -6.62 26.26 1.90
CA TYR A 319 -6.65 26.28 3.37
C TYR A 319 -5.29 26.67 3.93
N SER A 320 -5.28 27.19 5.17
CA SER A 320 -4.06 27.28 5.94
C SER A 320 -3.63 25.90 6.47
N LEU A 321 -2.37 25.77 6.88
CA LEU A 321 -1.88 24.53 7.50
C LEU A 321 -2.68 24.20 8.77
N GLU A 322 -2.99 25.21 9.58
CA GLU A 322 -3.76 25.05 10.81
C GLU A 322 -5.18 24.55 10.54
N GLN A 323 -5.87 25.13 9.55
CA GLN A 323 -7.18 24.68 9.10
C GLN A 323 -7.17 23.21 8.66
N LEU A 324 -6.15 22.82 7.87
CA LEU A 324 -6.01 21.42 7.46
C LEU A 324 -5.73 20.50 8.65
N ILE A 325 -4.87 20.89 9.58
CA ILE A 325 -4.58 20.08 10.78
C ILE A 325 -5.83 19.88 11.63
N LYS A 326 -6.64 20.94 11.84
CA LYS A 326 -7.93 20.84 12.55
C LYS A 326 -8.90 19.88 11.85
N LEU A 327 -9.01 19.99 10.52
CA LEU A 327 -9.83 19.08 9.71
C LEU A 327 -9.34 17.64 9.82
N MET A 328 -8.04 17.42 9.66
CA MET A 328 -7.44 16.09 9.73
C MET A 328 -7.59 15.43 11.11
N LYS A 329 -7.52 16.21 12.22
CA LYS A 329 -7.83 15.72 13.57
C LYS A 329 -9.26 15.19 13.63
N LYS A 330 -10.25 15.98 13.18
CA LYS A 330 -11.66 15.60 13.17
C LYS A 330 -11.92 14.34 12.34
N ILE A 331 -11.33 14.25 11.15
CA ILE A 331 -11.41 13.06 10.29
C ILE A 331 -10.82 11.84 10.99
N LYS A 332 -9.61 11.95 11.54
CA LYS A 332 -8.90 10.82 12.17
C LYS A 332 -9.56 10.30 13.45
N LEU A 333 -10.28 11.14 14.19
CA LEU A 333 -11.08 10.75 15.35
C LEU A 333 -12.32 9.92 14.96
N LYS A 334 -12.89 10.15 13.77
CA LYS A 334 -14.12 9.49 13.27
C LYS A 334 -13.86 8.26 12.40
N ILE A 335 -12.60 7.95 12.07
CA ILE A 335 -12.24 6.80 11.23
C ILE A 335 -12.64 5.48 11.90
N PRO A 336 -13.34 4.57 11.19
CA PRO A 336 -13.63 3.22 11.68
C PRO A 336 -12.36 2.36 11.78
N TYR A 337 -12.42 1.31 12.60
CA TYR A 337 -11.33 0.36 12.80
C TYR A 337 -10.95 -0.41 11.53
N PHE A 338 -11.91 -0.61 10.62
CA PHE A 338 -11.70 -1.34 9.36
C PHE A 338 -11.11 -0.49 8.22
N VAL A 339 -10.92 0.82 8.39
CA VAL A 339 -10.38 1.71 7.35
C VAL A 339 -8.87 1.94 7.52
N ARG A 340 -8.11 1.90 6.41
CA ARG A 340 -6.69 2.24 6.39
C ARG A 340 -6.44 3.60 5.73
N ILE A 341 -5.95 4.60 6.45
CA ILE A 341 -5.41 5.82 5.84
C ILE A 341 -4.00 5.52 5.32
N GLN A 342 -3.89 5.27 4.01
CA GLN A 342 -2.63 4.89 3.39
C GLN A 342 -1.66 6.09 3.26
N ARG A 343 -2.16 7.25 2.81
CA ARG A 343 -1.40 8.50 2.67
C ARG A 343 -2.23 9.71 3.07
N ILE A 344 -1.54 10.79 3.48
CA ILE A 344 -2.15 12.07 3.87
C ILE A 344 -1.66 13.23 2.99
N SER A 345 -0.62 13.01 2.18
CA SER A 345 -0.06 14.00 1.27
C SER A 345 0.50 13.30 0.04
N ARG A 346 0.64 14.01 -1.08
CA ARG A 346 1.39 13.56 -2.25
C ARG A 346 2.88 13.88 -2.09
N ASP A 347 3.71 13.21 -2.89
CA ASP A 347 5.17 13.46 -2.93
C ASP A 347 5.53 14.59 -3.94
N ILE A 348 4.65 15.57 -4.10
CA ILE A 348 4.93 16.73 -4.95
C ILE A 348 6.03 17.55 -4.29
N PRO A 349 7.10 17.93 -5.02
CA PRO A 349 8.12 18.82 -4.49
C PRO A 349 7.52 20.13 -3.96
N SER A 350 7.90 20.53 -2.75
CA SER A 350 7.31 21.68 -2.06
C SER A 350 7.49 23.00 -2.82
N GLN A 351 8.57 23.13 -3.58
CA GLN A 351 8.88 24.29 -4.43
C GLN A 351 7.91 24.46 -5.60
N LEU A 352 7.25 23.39 -6.05
CA LEU A 352 6.25 23.45 -7.12
C LEU A 352 4.87 23.87 -6.62
N VAL A 353 4.61 23.73 -5.31
CA VAL A 353 3.34 24.11 -4.70
C VAL A 353 3.35 25.59 -4.37
N LEU A 354 2.53 26.39 -5.06
CA LEU A 354 2.52 27.85 -4.94
C LEU A 354 1.97 28.33 -3.59
N ALA A 355 0.88 27.72 -3.12
CA ALA A 355 0.24 28.10 -1.86
C ALA A 355 -0.48 26.92 -1.22
N GLY A 356 -0.77 27.06 0.08
CA GLY A 356 -1.57 26.10 0.86
C GLY A 356 -0.76 24.99 1.51
N PRO A 357 -1.45 24.11 2.27
CA PRO A 357 -0.81 23.14 3.15
C PRO A 357 -0.20 21.95 2.41
N ALA A 358 -0.45 21.79 1.12
CA ALA A 358 0.20 20.77 0.30
C ALA A 358 1.72 20.98 0.14
N LYS A 359 2.26 22.17 0.51
CA LYS A 359 3.69 22.44 0.66
C LYS A 359 4.37 21.59 1.75
N VAL A 360 3.60 21.13 2.74
CA VAL A 360 4.15 20.41 3.91
C VAL A 360 4.28 18.92 3.58
N SER A 361 5.49 18.46 3.34
CA SER A 361 5.78 17.06 3.00
C SER A 361 5.65 16.10 4.19
N ASN A 362 5.89 16.57 5.43
CA ASN A 362 5.87 15.78 6.66
C ASN A 362 4.55 15.88 7.45
N LEU A 363 3.43 16.24 6.80
CA LEU A 363 2.12 16.43 7.45
C LEU A 363 1.71 15.26 8.37
N ARG A 364 2.03 14.01 7.99
CA ARG A 364 1.75 12.85 8.84
C ARG A 364 2.51 12.88 10.16
N GLN A 365 3.77 13.30 10.14
CA GLN A 365 4.60 13.42 11.34
C GLN A 365 4.03 14.49 12.27
N ILE A 366 3.72 15.66 11.75
CA ILE A 366 3.09 16.77 12.51
C ILE A 366 1.80 16.30 13.20
N LEU A 367 0.95 15.56 12.46
CA LEU A 367 -0.28 15.02 13.05
C LEU A 367 -0.02 13.97 14.13
N MET A 368 1.01 13.13 13.99
CA MET A 368 1.39 12.14 15.00
C MET A 368 1.92 12.81 16.28
N GLU A 369 2.73 13.84 16.14
CA GLU A 369 3.25 14.63 17.26
C GLU A 369 2.10 15.33 18.02
N LYS A 370 1.15 15.95 17.29
CA LYS A 370 -0.06 16.52 17.91
C LYS A 370 -0.94 15.46 18.59
N MET A 371 -1.10 14.29 17.96
CA MET A 371 -1.83 13.16 18.59
C MET A 371 -1.21 12.79 19.94
N LYS A 372 0.12 12.70 19.99
CA LYS A 372 0.86 12.38 21.22
C LYS A 372 0.70 13.51 22.27
N LYS A 373 0.89 14.77 21.87
CA LYS A 373 0.81 15.94 22.75
C LYS A 373 -0.59 16.15 23.33
N GLU A 374 -1.64 15.94 22.54
CA GLU A 374 -3.03 16.20 22.90
C GLU A 374 -3.77 14.94 23.42
N GLY A 375 -3.08 13.80 23.56
CA GLY A 375 -3.63 12.56 24.14
C GLY A 375 -4.70 11.84 23.33
N TRP A 376 -4.94 12.19 22.06
CA TRP A 376 -5.94 11.53 21.22
C TRP A 376 -5.36 10.48 20.27
N ARG A 377 -6.17 9.50 19.88
CA ARG A 377 -5.73 8.37 19.05
C ARG A 377 -6.58 8.22 17.78
N CYS A 378 -5.92 7.88 16.69
CA CYS A 378 -6.56 7.51 15.43
C CYS A 378 -6.81 6.01 15.36
N ARG A 379 -8.05 5.60 15.09
CA ARG A 379 -8.45 4.18 15.02
C ARG A 379 -8.08 3.49 13.71
N CYS A 380 -7.56 4.20 12.68
CA CYS A 380 -7.28 3.59 11.39
C CYS A 380 -6.24 2.47 11.50
N ILE A 381 -6.33 1.48 10.62
CA ILE A 381 -5.42 0.32 10.54
C ILE A 381 -3.95 0.76 10.59
N ARG A 382 -3.54 1.77 9.78
CA ARG A 382 -2.14 2.21 9.72
C ARG A 382 -1.60 2.76 11.05
N CYS A 383 -2.42 3.37 11.88
CA CYS A 383 -2.01 3.87 13.18
C CYS A 383 -1.90 2.76 14.23
N ARG A 384 -2.59 1.65 14.03
CA ARG A 384 -2.65 0.51 14.94
C ARG A 384 -1.75 -0.66 14.52
N GLU A 385 -1.31 -0.74 13.24
CA GLU A 385 -0.42 -1.83 12.79
C GLU A 385 0.78 -1.99 13.73
N ILE A 386 1.06 -3.23 14.11
CA ILE A 386 2.02 -3.58 15.16
C ILE A 386 3.46 -3.18 14.84
N ARG A 387 3.86 -3.25 13.57
CA ARG A 387 5.21 -2.94 13.09
C ARG A 387 6.30 -3.73 13.85
N ASP A 388 7.16 -3.00 14.58
CA ASP A 388 8.26 -3.49 15.41
C ASP A 388 7.93 -3.62 16.90
N ARG A 389 6.68 -3.29 17.30
CA ARG A 389 6.24 -3.28 18.71
C ARG A 389 5.65 -4.59 19.20
N TYR A 390 5.94 -5.71 18.52
CA TYR A 390 5.43 -7.02 18.89
C TYR A 390 6.10 -7.56 20.16
N SER A 391 5.30 -8.06 21.10
CA SER A 391 5.72 -8.78 22.28
C SER A 391 5.02 -10.14 22.34
N GLN A 392 5.75 -11.19 22.66
CA GLN A 392 5.18 -12.53 22.82
C GLN A 392 4.31 -12.66 24.09
N LYS A 393 4.56 -11.80 25.08
CA LYS A 393 3.84 -11.79 26.36
C LYS A 393 2.46 -11.15 26.26
N GLU A 394 2.17 -10.39 25.18
CA GLU A 394 0.91 -9.66 25.04
C GLU A 394 -0.20 -10.60 24.56
N LYS A 395 -1.32 -10.63 25.30
CA LYS A 395 -2.52 -11.38 24.91
C LYS A 395 -3.14 -10.77 23.66
N ILE A 396 -3.57 -11.64 22.73
CA ILE A 396 -4.16 -11.27 21.45
C ILE A 396 -5.57 -11.78 21.40
N HIS A 397 -6.53 -10.88 21.13
CA HIS A 397 -7.97 -11.15 21.09
C HIS A 397 -8.49 -11.06 19.67
N LEU A 398 -9.51 -11.85 19.33
CA LEU A 398 -10.25 -11.76 18.08
C LEU A 398 -11.38 -10.75 18.24
N PHE A 399 -11.39 -9.75 17.34
CA PHE A 399 -12.48 -8.77 17.23
C PHE A 399 -13.22 -8.94 15.91
N ARG A 400 -14.51 -8.63 15.92
CA ARG A 400 -15.39 -8.67 14.75
C ARG A 400 -16.18 -7.38 14.65
N GLU A 401 -16.26 -6.82 13.43
CA GLU A 401 -17.13 -5.69 13.10
C GLU A 401 -17.92 -6.03 11.83
N ASP A 402 -19.24 -6.01 11.95
CA ASP A 402 -20.17 -6.22 10.85
C ASP A 402 -20.73 -4.87 10.39
N TYR A 403 -20.73 -4.61 9.09
CA TYR A 403 -21.28 -3.36 8.55
C TYR A 403 -21.86 -3.58 7.14
N ALA A 404 -22.87 -2.76 6.80
CA ALA A 404 -23.42 -2.72 5.45
C ALA A 404 -22.52 -1.93 4.52
N ALA A 405 -22.28 -2.44 3.32
CA ALA A 405 -21.52 -1.71 2.29
C ALA A 405 -21.96 -2.16 0.89
N SER A 406 -22.37 -1.20 0.05
CA SER A 406 -22.69 -1.42 -1.37
C SER A 406 -23.64 -2.62 -1.56
N GLU A 407 -24.79 -2.60 -0.91
CA GLU A 407 -25.85 -3.64 -0.92
C GLU A 407 -25.39 -5.03 -0.42
N GLY A 408 -24.26 -5.13 0.21
CA GLY A 408 -23.75 -6.37 0.80
C GLY A 408 -23.38 -6.21 2.27
N LYS A 409 -23.06 -7.32 2.91
CA LYS A 409 -22.58 -7.35 4.29
C LYS A 409 -21.08 -7.57 4.31
N GLU A 410 -20.35 -6.68 4.97
CA GLU A 410 -18.92 -6.82 5.25
C GLU A 410 -18.72 -7.30 6.69
N ILE A 411 -17.80 -8.21 6.88
CA ILE A 411 -17.37 -8.70 8.18
C ILE A 411 -15.86 -8.50 8.29
N PHE A 412 -15.45 -7.61 9.18
CA PHE A 412 -14.06 -7.32 9.46
C PHE A 412 -13.62 -8.09 10.71
N LEU A 413 -12.72 -9.03 10.53
CA LEU A 413 -12.11 -9.81 11.61
C LEU A 413 -10.70 -9.28 11.85
N SER A 414 -10.32 -9.14 13.11
CA SER A 414 -8.97 -8.69 13.45
C SER A 414 -8.46 -9.32 14.74
N PHE A 415 -7.18 -9.67 14.75
CA PHE A 415 -6.44 -9.98 15.96
C PHE A 415 -5.77 -8.71 16.46
N GLU A 416 -6.14 -8.29 17.67
CA GLU A 416 -5.69 -7.06 18.30
C GLU A 416 -5.35 -7.31 19.78
N ASN A 417 -4.63 -6.38 20.43
CA ASN A 417 -4.55 -6.39 21.89
C ASN A 417 -5.89 -5.90 22.48
N GLU A 418 -6.08 -6.09 23.77
CA GLU A 418 -7.32 -5.80 24.50
C GLU A 418 -7.83 -4.35 24.26
N THR A 419 -6.95 -3.37 24.31
CA THR A 419 -7.30 -1.94 24.10
C THR A 419 -7.49 -1.56 22.64
N ARG A 420 -7.35 -2.51 21.69
CA ARG A 420 -7.41 -2.32 20.25
C ARG A 420 -6.42 -1.25 19.72
N SER A 421 -5.34 -1.01 20.44
CA SER A 421 -4.30 -0.06 20.08
C SER A 421 -3.20 -0.66 19.18
N LYS A 422 -3.12 -1.99 19.13
CA LYS A 422 -2.18 -2.77 18.32
C LYS A 422 -2.93 -3.81 17.49
N LEU A 423 -2.76 -3.72 16.18
CA LEU A 423 -3.35 -4.64 15.19
C LEU A 423 -2.27 -5.60 14.67
N TYR A 424 -2.48 -6.90 14.86
CA TYR A 424 -1.56 -7.96 14.44
C TYR A 424 -1.93 -8.56 13.11
N SER A 425 -3.22 -8.87 12.91
CA SER A 425 -3.71 -9.47 11.67
C SER A 425 -5.15 -9.08 11.42
N LEU A 426 -5.57 -9.04 10.16
CA LEU A 426 -6.94 -8.76 9.77
C LEU A 426 -7.41 -9.65 8.61
N LEU A 427 -8.74 -9.77 8.49
CA LEU A 427 -9.41 -10.38 7.35
C LEU A 427 -10.69 -9.59 7.04
N ARG A 428 -10.96 -9.38 5.74
CA ARG A 428 -12.22 -8.84 5.23
C ARG A 428 -12.98 -9.92 4.53
N LEU A 429 -14.15 -10.23 5.04
CA LEU A 429 -15.09 -11.16 4.46
C LEU A 429 -16.32 -10.39 3.98
N ARG A 430 -16.78 -10.67 2.77
CA ARG A 430 -18.00 -10.08 2.20
C ARG A 430 -19.00 -11.15 1.83
N ARG A 431 -20.26 -10.93 2.19
CA ARG A 431 -21.42 -11.53 1.56
C ARG A 431 -22.02 -10.53 0.59
N SER A 432 -21.98 -10.84 -0.72
CA SER A 432 -22.56 -9.97 -1.74
C SER A 432 -24.09 -10.02 -1.75
N SER A 433 -24.73 -9.09 -2.44
CA SER A 433 -26.18 -9.10 -2.71
C SER A 433 -26.66 -10.38 -3.42
N GLU A 434 -25.80 -10.99 -4.25
CA GLU A 434 -26.07 -12.26 -4.94
C GLU A 434 -25.76 -13.49 -4.07
N ASN A 435 -25.69 -13.33 -2.77
CA ASN A 435 -25.44 -14.41 -1.79
C ASN A 435 -24.15 -15.21 -2.04
N ARG A 436 -23.10 -14.54 -2.52
CA ARG A 436 -21.76 -15.12 -2.69
C ARG A 436 -20.84 -14.68 -1.57
N ALA A 437 -19.92 -15.55 -1.18
CA ALA A 437 -18.93 -15.29 -0.14
C ALA A 437 -17.55 -15.08 -0.71
N ILE A 438 -16.89 -14.00 -0.31
CA ILE A 438 -15.54 -13.73 -0.74
C ILE A 438 -14.67 -13.13 0.37
N ILE A 439 -13.50 -13.73 0.59
CA ILE A 439 -12.43 -13.11 1.37
C ILE A 439 -11.74 -12.10 0.47
N ARG A 440 -11.82 -10.81 0.85
CA ARG A 440 -11.32 -9.67 0.08
C ARG A 440 -9.91 -9.23 0.47
N GLU A 441 -9.51 -9.51 1.68
CA GLU A 441 -8.17 -9.26 2.21
C GLU A 441 -7.86 -10.19 3.36
N ILE A 442 -6.61 -10.64 3.44
CA ILE A 442 -6.00 -11.17 4.66
C ILE A 442 -4.61 -10.57 4.78
N HIS A 443 -4.27 -10.07 5.96
CA HIS A 443 -2.97 -9.44 6.18
C HIS A 443 -2.49 -9.65 7.62
N THR A 444 -1.26 -10.10 7.79
CA THR A 444 -0.57 -10.15 9.09
C THR A 444 0.53 -9.12 9.07
N TYR A 445 0.44 -8.14 9.97
CA TYR A 445 1.38 -7.03 10.13
C TYR A 445 2.61 -7.44 10.94
N GLY A 446 3.52 -6.53 11.07
CA GLY A 446 4.79 -6.71 11.75
C GLY A 446 5.96 -6.71 10.77
N ARG A 447 7.15 -6.87 11.30
CA ARG A 447 8.36 -7.00 10.47
C ARG A 447 8.20 -8.14 9.47
N GLN A 448 8.50 -7.88 8.22
CA GLN A 448 8.51 -8.92 7.20
C GLN A 448 9.59 -9.95 7.52
N LEU A 449 9.18 -11.21 7.65
CA LEU A 449 10.08 -12.36 7.73
C LEU A 449 10.11 -13.06 6.38
N PRO A 450 11.28 -13.56 5.94
CA PRO A 450 11.38 -14.40 4.74
C PRO A 450 10.44 -15.60 4.80
N LEU A 451 10.02 -16.11 3.64
CA LEU A 451 9.19 -17.32 3.55
C LEU A 451 10.00 -18.60 3.90
N ALA A 452 11.33 -18.56 3.71
CA ALA A 452 12.22 -19.62 4.18
C ALA A 452 12.44 -19.49 5.71
N PRO A 453 12.68 -20.60 6.41
CA PRO A 453 12.97 -20.59 7.84
C PRO A 453 14.17 -19.69 8.16
N THR A 454 14.03 -18.83 9.17
CA THR A 454 15.12 -18.00 9.71
C THR A 454 15.38 -18.38 11.17
N SER A 455 16.64 -18.31 11.59
CA SER A 455 17.05 -18.52 12.99
C SER A 455 16.36 -17.52 13.94
N GLY A 456 15.92 -17.99 15.10
CA GLY A 456 14.93 -17.45 16.03
C GLY A 456 15.07 -16.05 16.66
N PHE A 457 15.99 -15.18 16.23
CA PHE A 457 16.22 -13.87 16.88
C PHE A 457 15.21 -12.77 16.52
N LEU A 458 14.50 -12.90 15.38
CA LEU A 458 13.55 -11.87 14.96
C LEU A 458 12.12 -12.21 15.39
N VAL A 459 11.57 -11.44 16.31
CA VAL A 459 10.23 -11.65 16.84
C VAL A 459 9.21 -10.88 15.99
N SER A 460 8.30 -11.60 15.34
CA SER A 460 7.22 -11.04 14.53
C SER A 460 5.95 -11.87 14.69
N PRO A 461 4.75 -11.28 14.57
CA PRO A 461 3.51 -12.05 14.52
C PRO A 461 3.35 -12.85 13.22
N GLN A 462 4.17 -12.59 12.19
CA GLN A 462 4.18 -13.37 10.96
C GLN A 462 4.60 -14.83 11.25
N HIS A 463 4.04 -15.77 10.50
CA HIS A 463 4.26 -17.21 10.66
C HIS A 463 3.81 -17.83 12.01
N LYS A 464 3.11 -17.07 12.88
CA LYS A 464 2.49 -17.57 14.13
C LYS A 464 1.08 -18.15 13.96
N GLY A 465 0.65 -18.40 12.74
CA GLY A 465 -0.64 -19.03 12.43
C GLY A 465 -1.86 -18.08 12.48
N LEU A 466 -1.70 -16.78 12.78
CA LEU A 466 -2.83 -15.83 12.87
C LEU A 466 -3.67 -15.79 11.60
N GLY A 467 -3.05 -15.78 10.41
CA GLY A 467 -3.76 -15.83 9.14
C GLY A 467 -4.60 -17.08 8.97
N LYS A 468 -4.08 -18.26 9.35
CA LYS A 468 -4.83 -19.52 9.31
C LYS A 468 -6.04 -19.49 10.24
N LYS A 469 -5.89 -18.93 11.46
CA LYS A 469 -6.99 -18.79 12.43
C LYS A 469 -8.10 -17.89 11.87
N LEU A 470 -7.75 -16.76 11.22
CA LEU A 470 -8.73 -15.87 10.58
C LEU A 470 -9.47 -16.56 9.41
N ILE A 471 -8.77 -17.35 8.59
CA ILE A 471 -9.42 -18.11 7.50
C ILE A 471 -10.39 -19.14 8.07
N LYS A 472 -9.99 -19.91 9.09
CA LYS A 472 -10.87 -20.88 9.74
C LYS A 472 -12.12 -20.21 10.32
N GLU A 473 -11.98 -19.05 10.95
CA GLU A 473 -13.11 -18.28 11.47
C GLU A 473 -14.03 -17.78 10.34
N ALA A 474 -13.44 -17.28 9.23
CA ALA A 474 -14.23 -16.90 8.06
C ALA A 474 -15.00 -18.10 7.46
N GLU A 475 -14.37 -19.27 7.36
CA GLU A 475 -15.01 -20.52 6.92
C GLU A 475 -16.15 -20.93 7.87
N ARG A 476 -15.96 -20.82 9.19
CA ARG A 476 -16.99 -21.07 10.21
C ARG A 476 -18.19 -20.13 10.04
N ILE A 477 -17.93 -18.81 9.95
CA ILE A 477 -19.00 -17.81 9.73
C ILE A 477 -19.78 -18.12 8.46
N MET A 478 -19.09 -18.44 7.37
CA MET A 478 -19.72 -18.75 6.09
C MET A 478 -20.64 -19.97 6.18
N LYS A 479 -20.16 -21.05 6.80
CA LYS A 479 -20.90 -22.31 6.93
C LYS A 479 -22.04 -22.17 7.94
N MET A 480 -21.73 -21.71 9.15
CA MET A 480 -22.65 -21.78 10.29
C MET A 480 -23.64 -20.62 10.35
N GLU A 481 -23.19 -19.39 10.03
CA GLU A 481 -24.03 -18.19 10.17
C GLU A 481 -24.69 -17.78 8.84
N LEU A 482 -23.95 -17.83 7.73
CA LEU A 482 -24.44 -17.38 6.43
C LEU A 482 -25.00 -18.52 5.57
N LYS A 483 -24.86 -19.79 6.03
CA LYS A 483 -25.36 -21.01 5.37
C LYS A 483 -24.92 -21.17 3.91
N LEU A 484 -23.68 -20.76 3.60
CA LEU A 484 -23.11 -20.83 2.26
C LEU A 484 -22.15 -22.02 2.13
N LYS A 485 -22.28 -22.76 1.02
CA LYS A 485 -21.52 -24.00 0.75
C LYS A 485 -20.16 -23.76 0.09
N LYS A 486 -19.85 -22.54 -0.33
CA LYS A 486 -18.61 -22.19 -1.05
C LYS A 486 -18.06 -20.85 -0.61
N ILE A 487 -16.76 -20.80 -0.39
CA ILE A 487 -16.02 -19.57 -0.11
C ILE A 487 -14.96 -19.32 -1.20
N THR A 488 -14.82 -18.07 -1.60
CA THR A 488 -13.79 -17.65 -2.57
C THR A 488 -12.85 -16.64 -1.96
N VAL A 489 -11.68 -16.50 -2.55
CA VAL A 489 -10.65 -15.52 -2.13
C VAL A 489 -10.11 -14.79 -3.35
N ILE A 490 -10.08 -13.45 -3.30
CA ILE A 490 -9.37 -12.65 -4.29
C ILE A 490 -7.86 -12.70 -3.99
N SER A 491 -7.22 -13.78 -4.41
CA SER A 491 -5.81 -13.96 -4.17
C SER A 491 -4.94 -13.14 -5.12
N GLY A 492 -3.86 -12.55 -4.62
CA GLY A 492 -2.72 -12.18 -5.45
C GLY A 492 -2.07 -13.43 -6.01
N VAL A 493 -1.44 -13.30 -7.19
CA VAL A 493 -0.82 -14.43 -7.90
C VAL A 493 0.20 -15.15 -7.02
N GLY A 494 1.12 -14.40 -6.42
CA GLY A 494 2.18 -14.96 -5.56
C GLY A 494 1.72 -15.52 -4.23
N ALA A 495 0.41 -15.39 -3.89
CA ALA A 495 -0.17 -15.95 -2.66
C ALA A 495 -0.99 -17.23 -2.91
N ARG A 496 -1.16 -17.68 -4.15
CA ARG A 496 -2.01 -18.85 -4.50
C ARG A 496 -1.56 -20.13 -3.81
N GLU A 497 -0.26 -20.38 -3.71
CA GLU A 497 0.27 -21.58 -3.03
C GLU A 497 -0.07 -21.61 -1.54
N TYR A 498 -0.14 -20.45 -0.87
CA TYR A 498 -0.60 -20.39 0.52
C TYR A 498 -2.03 -20.91 0.67
N TYR A 499 -2.93 -20.55 -0.26
CA TYR A 499 -4.33 -21.02 -0.24
C TYR A 499 -4.46 -22.48 -0.66
N ARG A 500 -3.64 -22.99 -1.60
CA ARG A 500 -3.62 -24.43 -1.95
C ARG A 500 -3.31 -25.30 -0.73
N LYS A 501 -2.35 -24.88 0.11
CA LYS A 501 -2.01 -25.56 1.37
C LYS A 501 -3.17 -25.56 2.39
N LEU A 502 -4.20 -24.74 2.19
CA LEU A 502 -5.42 -24.68 3.01
C LEU A 502 -6.64 -25.36 2.34
N GLY A 503 -6.40 -26.10 1.24
CA GLY A 503 -7.44 -26.85 0.52
C GLY A 503 -8.23 -26.05 -0.50
N TYR A 504 -7.77 -24.84 -0.86
CA TYR A 504 -8.39 -24.05 -1.93
C TYR A 504 -7.82 -24.45 -3.30
N LYS A 505 -8.68 -24.40 -4.33
CA LYS A 505 -8.31 -24.64 -5.73
C LYS A 505 -8.49 -23.36 -6.54
N LEU A 506 -7.70 -23.20 -7.60
CA LEU A 506 -7.83 -22.06 -8.51
C LEU A 506 -9.01 -22.30 -9.46
N GLU A 507 -10.02 -21.44 -9.36
CA GLU A 507 -11.16 -21.39 -10.26
C GLU A 507 -11.17 -20.03 -10.97
N ASN A 508 -10.97 -20.05 -12.28
CA ASN A 508 -10.75 -18.84 -13.08
C ASN A 508 -9.59 -17.99 -12.51
N THR A 509 -9.90 -16.89 -11.81
CA THR A 509 -8.91 -15.97 -11.22
C THR A 509 -8.97 -15.89 -9.69
N TYR A 510 -9.78 -16.74 -9.04
CA TYR A 510 -10.00 -16.78 -7.59
C TYR A 510 -9.55 -18.13 -7.01
N MET A 511 -9.15 -18.11 -5.76
CA MET A 511 -9.00 -19.34 -5.00
C MET A 511 -10.35 -19.68 -4.36
N ALA A 512 -10.83 -20.92 -4.55
CA ALA A 512 -12.15 -21.36 -4.09
C ALA A 512 -12.06 -22.65 -3.27
N LYS A 513 -12.95 -22.79 -2.29
CA LYS A 513 -13.08 -23.99 -1.45
C LYS A 513 -14.56 -24.30 -1.20
N SER A 514 -14.94 -25.56 -1.37
CA SER A 514 -16.24 -26.06 -0.93
C SER A 514 -16.22 -26.29 0.58
N LEU A 515 -17.24 -25.80 1.26
CA LEU A 515 -17.45 -25.99 2.71
C LEU A 515 -18.43 -27.13 2.90
N LYS A 516 -18.00 -28.37 2.64
CA LYS A 516 -18.83 -29.55 2.84
C LYS A 516 -19.34 -29.63 4.28
N ASN A 517 -20.51 -30.27 4.46
CA ASN A 517 -21.08 -30.56 5.78
C ASN A 517 -20.20 -31.50 6.59
#